data_8e85816e82a184a55777078b1971ac3a
#
_entry.id   8e85816e82a184a55777078b1971ac3a
#
_cell.length_a   1.000
_cell.length_b   1.000
_cell.length_c   1.000
_cell.angle_alpha   90.00
_cell.angle_beta   90.00
_cell.angle_gamma   90.00
#
_symmetry.space_group_name_H-M   'P 1'
#
loop_
_entity.id
_entity.type
_entity.pdbx_description
1 polymer ?
#
loop_
_entity_poly.entity_id
_entity_poly.type
_entity_poly.pdbx_seq_one_letter_code
_entity_poly.pdbx_strand_id
1 'polypeptide(L)'
;NSSIKLSLGQNRSVLVNVMGDVENPGTYQVSSFATVFNAIYMAGGVNDLGSLRDIRLYHENEEVAKIDMYDYIRNGKVQDDIRLNDNDVVIVSPHSLLVNIDGRVRRPMLYEMTQEESLADLIDYAGGLESDAYKKDVRVIRMGEFQRQIFTVTKEQQSAFKLVDGDSVYVDSIQVSFANMAEVRGAVFRPGQFQIDGDITTVKSLIEAAGGLKEDAFPSRALLSRTNPDKTLSNLAIDIKGLMEGSAQDETLRNHDVLFIPSLFDVGEIKTFSVYGEVLFPGDYRYADNTSIEDLILQAGGLKEDASLTKVDVVRRNRDKEAVEKSQSLAETFSFSINEDLSIQDNDFRLEPYDEVYIRRSPGYSVNRRVIVEGEVTFPGYYSLATNNERLSDIMERVGQFSSEAYPEGARLER
;
A
#
# COMPACT_ATOMS: atom_id res chain seq x y z
N ASN A 1 21.57 65.13 -52.58
CA ASN A 1 21.03 64.10 -51.65
C ASN A 1 22.23 63.38 -51.00
N SER A 2 22.61 63.79 -49.80
CA SER A 2 23.63 63.08 -49.01
C SER A 2 22.95 62.14 -48.05
N SER A 3 23.17 60.83 -48.16
CA SER A 3 22.71 59.83 -47.21
C SER A 3 23.82 59.55 -46.21
N ILE A 4 23.58 59.75 -44.94
CA ILE A 4 24.46 59.34 -43.83
C ILE A 4 24.05 57.94 -43.43
N LYS A 5 24.95 56.96 -43.58
CA LYS A 5 24.80 55.63 -42.99
C LYS A 5 25.54 55.62 -41.67
N LEU A 6 24.77 55.54 -40.58
CA LEU A 6 25.27 55.24 -39.24
C LEU A 6 25.29 53.71 -39.10
N SER A 7 26.45 53.12 -38.94
CA SER A 7 26.60 51.75 -38.49
C SER A 7 27.13 51.74 -37.07
N LEU A 8 26.47 50.97 -36.16
CA LEU A 8 27.02 50.70 -34.84
C LEU A 8 28.29 49.87 -35.02
N GLY A 9 29.40 50.35 -34.44
CA GLY A 9 30.68 49.59 -34.43
C GLY A 9 30.55 48.29 -33.60
N GLN A 10 31.58 47.47 -33.68
CA GLN A 10 31.70 46.27 -32.85
C GLN A 10 31.74 46.66 -31.36
N ASN A 11 31.08 45.90 -30.51
CA ASN A 11 31.16 46.07 -29.05
C ASN A 11 32.63 45.95 -28.61
N ARG A 12 33.09 46.94 -27.85
CA ARG A 12 34.40 46.89 -27.21
C ARG A 12 34.41 45.79 -26.16
N SER A 13 35.42 44.96 -26.12
CA SER A 13 35.69 44.02 -25.02
C SER A 13 36.69 44.64 -24.03
N VAL A 14 36.53 44.28 -22.78
CA VAL A 14 37.42 44.63 -21.67
C VAL A 14 38.02 43.38 -21.05
N LEU A 15 39.20 43.49 -20.48
CA LEU A 15 39.88 42.41 -19.77
C LEU A 15 39.58 42.58 -18.27
N VAL A 16 39.09 41.55 -17.62
CA VAL A 16 38.76 41.54 -16.20
C VAL A 16 39.44 40.34 -15.54
N ASN A 17 39.98 40.55 -14.35
CA ASN A 17 40.59 39.49 -13.56
C ASN A 17 39.56 39.01 -12.52
N VAL A 18 39.26 37.72 -12.55
CA VAL A 18 38.39 37.05 -11.54
C VAL A 18 39.28 36.18 -10.68
N MET A 19 39.28 36.46 -9.37
CA MET A 19 40.19 35.83 -8.40
C MET A 19 39.42 35.39 -7.14
N GLY A 20 40.08 34.65 -6.25
CA GLY A 20 39.52 34.12 -5.00
C GLY A 20 38.81 32.81 -5.23
N ASP A 21 37.75 32.58 -4.47
CA ASP A 21 37.06 31.30 -4.39
C ASP A 21 36.00 31.13 -5.50
N VAL A 22 36.45 31.07 -6.74
CA VAL A 22 35.69 30.74 -7.96
C VAL A 22 36.20 29.42 -8.56
N GLU A 23 35.39 28.78 -9.39
CA GLU A 23 35.78 27.49 -10.03
C GLU A 23 37.02 27.62 -10.89
N ASN A 24 37.14 28.68 -11.68
CA ASN A 24 38.29 28.89 -12.58
C ASN A 24 38.79 30.34 -12.44
N PRO A 25 39.69 30.64 -11.50
CA PRO A 25 40.27 31.97 -11.37
C PRO A 25 41.16 32.28 -12.60
N GLY A 26 41.07 33.52 -13.11
CA GLY A 26 41.83 33.92 -14.28
C GLY A 26 41.41 35.26 -14.86
N THR A 27 42.02 35.62 -15.99
CA THR A 27 41.70 36.83 -16.76
C THR A 27 40.72 36.49 -17.88
N TYR A 28 39.61 37.22 -17.91
CA TYR A 28 38.52 36.99 -18.86
C TYR A 28 38.33 38.20 -19.76
N GLN A 29 38.10 37.90 -21.03
CA GLN A 29 37.69 38.95 -21.99
C GLN A 29 36.17 38.99 -22.05
N VAL A 30 35.58 40.05 -21.55
CA VAL A 30 34.12 40.24 -21.46
C VAL A 30 33.67 41.43 -22.30
N SER A 31 32.39 41.53 -22.60
CA SER A 31 31.82 42.70 -23.26
C SER A 31 31.93 43.92 -22.33
N SER A 32 32.13 45.12 -22.88
CA SER A 32 32.09 46.37 -22.10
C SER A 32 30.72 46.68 -21.43
N PHE A 33 29.70 45.88 -21.70
CA PHE A 33 28.42 45.90 -21.03
C PHE A 33 28.28 44.81 -19.96
N ALA A 34 29.30 43.95 -19.81
CA ALA A 34 29.28 42.89 -18.82
C ALA A 34 29.34 43.45 -17.39
N THR A 35 28.71 42.71 -16.50
CA THR A 35 28.63 43.02 -15.07
C THR A 35 29.47 42.02 -14.28
N VAL A 36 29.65 42.25 -12.99
CA VAL A 36 30.34 41.31 -12.09
C VAL A 36 29.74 39.96 -12.14
N PHE A 37 28.42 39.84 -12.21
CA PHE A 37 27.70 38.55 -12.34
C PHE A 37 28.14 37.80 -13.62
N ASN A 38 28.26 38.50 -14.76
CA ASN A 38 28.68 37.87 -16.01
C ASN A 38 30.13 37.35 -15.94
N ALA A 39 31.01 38.08 -15.26
CA ALA A 39 32.40 37.67 -15.09
C ALA A 39 32.53 36.40 -14.22
N ILE A 40 31.82 36.36 -13.08
CA ILE A 40 31.77 35.19 -12.20
C ILE A 40 31.19 33.98 -12.94
N TYR A 41 30.11 34.18 -13.71
CA TYR A 41 29.50 33.12 -14.51
C TYR A 41 30.50 32.54 -15.54
N MET A 42 31.29 33.41 -16.19
CA MET A 42 32.36 32.98 -17.13
C MET A 42 33.49 32.24 -16.40
N ALA A 43 33.76 32.57 -15.14
CA ALA A 43 34.74 31.86 -14.30
C ALA A 43 34.20 30.50 -13.78
N GLY A 44 33.00 30.07 -14.20
CA GLY A 44 32.39 28.80 -13.80
C GLY A 44 31.52 28.91 -12.53
N GLY A 45 31.37 30.10 -11.97
CA GLY A 45 30.65 30.32 -10.71
C GLY A 45 31.56 30.41 -9.49
N VAL A 46 30.95 30.56 -8.34
CA VAL A 46 31.62 30.50 -7.03
C VAL A 46 31.80 29.04 -6.64
N ASN A 47 32.98 28.68 -6.13
CA ASN A 47 33.25 27.30 -5.67
C ASN A 47 32.66 27.05 -4.26
N ASP A 48 32.82 25.83 -3.73
CA ASP A 48 32.26 25.42 -2.44
C ASP A 48 32.78 26.23 -1.24
N LEU A 49 33.89 26.91 -1.34
CA LEU A 49 34.48 27.73 -0.28
C LEU A 49 34.10 29.21 -0.43
N GLY A 50 33.62 29.62 -1.61
CA GLY A 50 33.39 31.03 -1.93
C GLY A 50 32.07 31.57 -1.39
N SER A 51 32.10 32.83 -0.99
CA SER A 51 30.95 33.59 -0.53
C SER A 51 30.12 34.10 -1.71
N LEU A 52 28.82 33.90 -1.65
CA LEU A 52 27.85 34.60 -2.51
C LEU A 52 27.50 35.99 -1.99
N ARG A 53 27.99 36.37 -0.81
CA ARG A 53 27.63 37.60 -0.09
C ARG A 53 28.79 38.54 0.13
N ASP A 54 30.05 38.12 -0.18
CA ASP A 54 31.25 38.95 -0.08
C ASP A 54 32.05 38.89 -1.38
N ILE A 55 31.47 39.45 -2.44
CA ILE A 55 32.09 39.61 -3.75
C ILE A 55 32.49 41.09 -3.88
N ARG A 56 33.80 41.33 -4.09
CA ARG A 56 34.33 42.69 -4.14
C ARG A 56 34.85 43.02 -5.51
N LEU A 57 34.52 44.23 -5.97
CA LEU A 57 35.00 44.79 -7.21
C LEU A 57 36.02 45.87 -6.89
N TYR A 58 37.23 45.71 -7.49
CA TYR A 58 38.30 46.70 -7.40
C TYR A 58 38.54 47.30 -8.77
N HIS A 59 38.70 48.63 -8.79
CA HIS A 59 39.14 49.40 -9.94
C HIS A 59 40.36 50.22 -9.52
N GLU A 60 41.47 50.17 -10.26
CA GLU A 60 42.71 50.85 -9.93
C GLU A 60 43.21 50.66 -8.47
N ASN A 61 43.03 49.49 -7.90
CA ASN A 61 43.33 49.05 -6.51
C ASN A 61 42.40 49.65 -5.43
N GLU A 62 41.33 50.37 -5.80
CA GLU A 62 40.33 50.85 -4.87
C GLU A 62 39.09 49.91 -4.90
N GLU A 63 38.53 49.58 -3.72
CA GLU A 63 37.28 48.85 -3.65
C GLU A 63 36.14 49.77 -4.11
N VAL A 64 35.51 49.41 -5.22
CA VAL A 64 34.43 50.19 -5.83
C VAL A 64 33.08 49.74 -5.34
N ALA A 65 32.94 48.41 -5.11
CA ALA A 65 31.68 47.83 -4.65
C ALA A 65 31.89 46.53 -3.90
N LYS A 66 30.98 46.27 -2.97
CA LYS A 66 30.74 44.96 -2.34
C LYS A 66 29.37 44.45 -2.77
N ILE A 67 29.30 43.26 -3.33
CA ILE A 67 28.11 42.68 -3.94
C ILE A 67 27.64 41.50 -3.11
N ASP A 68 26.36 41.50 -2.75
CA ASP A 68 25.62 40.40 -2.11
C ASP A 68 24.65 39.82 -3.14
N MET A 69 24.90 38.59 -3.57
CA MET A 69 24.08 37.90 -4.57
C MET A 69 22.75 37.37 -4.00
N TYR A 70 22.59 37.27 -2.69
CA TYR A 70 21.33 36.84 -2.09
C TYR A 70 20.16 37.79 -2.42
N ASP A 71 20.41 39.10 -2.46
CA ASP A 71 19.40 40.07 -2.89
C ASP A 71 18.97 39.86 -4.35
N TYR A 72 19.92 39.50 -5.21
CA TYR A 72 19.61 39.19 -6.59
C TYR A 72 18.81 37.87 -6.71
N ILE A 73 19.28 36.79 -6.07
CA ILE A 73 18.65 35.47 -6.11
C ILE A 73 17.22 35.49 -5.52
N ARG A 74 17.05 36.28 -4.46
CA ARG A 74 15.79 36.35 -3.72
C ARG A 74 14.78 37.32 -4.33
N ASN A 75 15.21 38.50 -4.69
CA ASN A 75 14.33 39.63 -5.04
C ASN A 75 14.41 40.03 -6.53
N GLY A 76 15.34 39.44 -7.29
CA GLY A 76 15.65 39.86 -8.67
C GLY A 76 16.18 41.30 -8.75
N LYS A 77 16.60 41.86 -7.64
CA LYS A 77 17.13 43.22 -7.58
C LYS A 77 18.64 43.18 -7.84
N VAL A 78 19.04 43.76 -8.94
CA VAL A 78 20.44 43.99 -9.31
C VAL A 78 20.82 45.39 -8.80
N GLN A 79 20.93 45.55 -7.48
CA GLN A 79 21.11 46.89 -6.92
C GLN A 79 22.55 47.38 -7.09
N ASP A 80 23.53 46.47 -7.19
CA ASP A 80 24.96 46.75 -7.22
C ASP A 80 25.70 45.95 -8.31
N ASP A 81 25.03 45.46 -9.36
CA ASP A 81 25.66 44.78 -10.48
C ASP A 81 26.30 45.85 -11.41
N ILE A 82 27.45 46.27 -11.00
CA ILE A 82 28.20 47.36 -11.66
C ILE A 82 28.84 46.83 -12.95
N ARG A 83 28.80 47.65 -13.99
CA ARG A 83 29.51 47.37 -15.28
C ARG A 83 30.99 47.37 -15.05
N LEU A 84 31.63 46.39 -15.70
CA LEU A 84 33.07 46.21 -15.59
C LEU A 84 33.83 47.12 -16.56
N ASN A 85 34.96 47.62 -16.10
CA ASN A 85 35.90 48.39 -16.86
C ASN A 85 37.14 47.54 -17.19
N ASP A 86 38.00 48.06 -18.03
CA ASP A 86 39.24 47.37 -18.38
C ASP A 86 40.21 47.34 -17.18
N ASN A 87 40.77 46.15 -16.92
CA ASN A 87 41.64 45.81 -15.78
C ASN A 87 40.96 45.80 -14.41
N ASP A 88 39.61 45.77 -14.34
CA ASP A 88 38.90 45.52 -13.09
C ASP A 88 39.27 44.17 -12.51
N VAL A 89 39.25 44.07 -11.16
CA VAL A 89 39.50 42.85 -10.42
C VAL A 89 38.26 42.51 -9.59
N VAL A 90 37.71 41.35 -9.87
CA VAL A 90 36.60 40.76 -9.07
C VAL A 90 37.19 39.72 -8.15
N ILE A 91 37.02 39.87 -6.85
CA ILE A 91 37.50 38.95 -5.85
C ILE A 91 36.32 38.34 -5.09
N VAL A 92 36.22 37.02 -5.09
CA VAL A 92 35.27 36.27 -4.28
C VAL A 92 35.99 35.85 -2.99
N SER A 93 35.50 36.34 -1.85
CA SER A 93 36.03 35.95 -0.53
C SER A 93 35.50 34.60 -0.09
N PRO A 94 36.16 33.91 0.86
CA PRO A 94 35.59 32.70 1.45
C PRO A 94 34.33 33.02 2.27
N HIS A 95 33.38 32.08 2.31
CA HIS A 95 32.20 32.21 3.18
C HIS A 95 32.58 32.21 4.66
N SER A 96 31.81 32.90 5.51
CA SER A 96 32.14 33.03 6.93
C SER A 96 31.16 32.34 7.88
N LEU A 97 29.93 32.15 7.46
CA LEU A 97 28.84 31.61 8.30
C LEU A 97 27.90 30.77 7.44
N LEU A 98 28.04 29.45 7.52
CA LEU A 98 27.13 28.52 6.86
C LEU A 98 26.21 27.85 7.87
N VAL A 99 24.93 27.83 7.58
CA VAL A 99 23.90 27.21 8.42
C VAL A 99 23.07 26.24 7.58
N ASN A 100 22.96 25.01 8.07
CA ASN A 100 22.05 24.05 7.48
C ASN A 100 20.64 24.21 8.03
N ILE A 101 19.63 24.16 7.16
CA ILE A 101 18.23 24.04 7.57
C ILE A 101 17.60 22.86 6.87
N ASP A 102 16.90 22.03 7.66
CA ASP A 102 16.29 20.76 7.21
C ASP A 102 14.92 20.55 7.87
N GLY A 103 14.22 19.52 7.47
CA GLY A 103 12.88 19.16 7.94
C GLY A 103 11.78 19.84 7.13
N ARG A 104 10.76 20.39 7.80
CA ARG A 104 9.55 20.91 7.14
C ARG A 104 9.67 22.38 6.71
N VAL A 105 10.64 22.63 5.85
CA VAL A 105 10.83 23.90 5.14
C VAL A 105 10.75 23.68 3.63
N ARG A 106 10.39 24.71 2.88
CA ARG A 106 10.17 24.55 1.42
C ARG A 106 11.45 24.29 0.63
N ARG A 107 12.60 24.77 1.11
CA ARG A 107 13.90 24.62 0.46
C ARG A 107 14.97 24.26 1.50
N PRO A 108 15.05 22.99 1.91
CA PRO A 108 16.08 22.54 2.83
C PRO A 108 17.45 22.54 2.12
N MET A 109 18.40 23.29 2.64
CA MET A 109 19.78 23.35 2.14
C MET A 109 20.69 24.12 3.08
N LEU A 110 21.97 24.21 2.74
CA LEU A 110 22.93 25.11 3.37
C LEU A 110 22.72 26.56 2.87
N TYR A 111 22.65 27.49 3.81
CA TYR A 111 22.55 28.91 3.55
C TYR A 111 23.72 29.67 4.14
N GLU A 112 24.26 30.61 3.37
CA GLU A 112 25.23 31.55 3.87
C GLU A 112 24.52 32.71 4.57
N MET A 113 24.82 32.89 5.85
CA MET A 113 24.20 33.92 6.68
C MET A 113 25.19 34.99 7.03
N THR A 114 24.69 36.17 7.40
CA THR A 114 25.51 37.25 8.00
C THR A 114 25.29 37.29 9.51
N GLN A 115 26.22 37.91 10.24
CA GLN A 115 26.10 38.06 11.72
C GLN A 115 24.89 38.86 12.17
N GLU A 116 24.35 39.70 11.29
CA GLU A 116 23.19 40.57 11.58
C GLU A 116 21.86 39.84 11.41
N GLU A 117 21.86 38.73 10.65
CA GLU A 117 20.66 37.98 10.36
C GLU A 117 20.27 37.03 11.49
N SER A 118 19.01 36.65 11.49
CA SER A 118 18.37 35.87 12.54
C SER A 118 17.89 34.50 12.00
N LEU A 119 17.43 33.63 12.88
CA LEU A 119 16.76 32.40 12.50
C LEU A 119 15.49 32.65 11.67
N ALA A 120 14.80 33.76 11.89
CA ALA A 120 13.64 34.12 11.08
C ALA A 120 14.02 34.43 9.62
N ASP A 121 15.17 35.11 9.40
CA ASP A 121 15.69 35.36 8.06
C ASP A 121 16.09 34.09 7.35
N LEU A 122 16.71 33.12 8.07
CA LEU A 122 17.04 31.82 7.51
C LEU A 122 15.79 31.06 7.06
N ILE A 123 14.74 31.04 7.88
CA ILE A 123 13.46 30.41 7.52
C ILE A 123 12.86 31.08 6.27
N ASP A 124 13.00 32.38 6.16
CA ASP A 124 12.52 33.14 5.00
C ASP A 124 13.34 32.83 3.74
N TYR A 125 14.67 32.67 3.85
CA TYR A 125 15.54 32.18 2.76
C TYR A 125 15.15 30.77 2.31
N ALA A 126 14.78 29.91 3.26
CA ALA A 126 14.25 28.58 2.97
C ALA A 126 12.85 28.58 2.34
N GLY A 127 12.29 29.77 2.04
CA GLY A 127 10.96 29.93 1.43
C GLY A 127 9.81 29.79 2.40
N GLY A 128 10.09 29.78 3.70
CA GLY A 128 9.12 29.57 4.76
C GLY A 128 8.87 28.11 5.10
N LEU A 129 7.99 27.90 6.06
CA LEU A 129 7.61 26.59 6.58
C LEU A 129 6.61 25.89 5.64
N GLU A 130 6.65 24.56 5.58
CA GLU A 130 5.62 23.74 4.95
C GLU A 130 4.30 23.79 5.72
N SER A 131 3.22 23.29 5.08
CA SER A 131 1.87 23.31 5.68
C SER A 131 1.76 22.45 6.93
N ASP A 132 2.47 21.33 6.95
CA ASP A 132 2.53 20.36 8.03
C ASP A 132 3.70 20.56 9.00
N ALA A 133 4.40 21.69 8.91
CA ALA A 133 5.45 22.07 9.83
C ALA A 133 4.91 22.35 11.23
N TYR A 134 5.63 21.94 12.27
CA TYR A 134 5.37 22.31 13.65
C TYR A 134 5.83 23.76 13.89
N LYS A 135 4.86 24.67 13.95
CA LYS A 135 5.11 26.13 13.91
C LYS A 135 5.39 26.76 15.27
N LYS A 136 5.30 26.01 16.37
CA LYS A 136 5.46 26.55 17.71
C LYS A 136 6.92 26.83 18.05
N ASP A 137 7.80 25.95 17.69
CA ASP A 137 9.24 26.05 17.93
C ASP A 137 10.05 25.32 16.85
N VAL A 138 11.32 25.68 16.80
CA VAL A 138 12.32 25.11 15.88
C VAL A 138 13.53 24.67 16.71
N ARG A 139 14.15 23.55 16.36
CA ARG A 139 15.36 23.10 17.02
C ARG A 139 16.60 23.57 16.29
N VAL A 140 17.55 24.11 17.04
CA VAL A 140 18.87 24.48 16.53
C VAL A 140 19.91 23.63 17.26
N ILE A 141 20.73 22.94 16.51
CA ILE A 141 21.86 22.15 17.00
C ILE A 141 23.14 22.92 16.71
N ARG A 142 23.86 23.28 17.74
CA ARG A 142 25.12 24.03 17.68
C ARG A 142 26.28 23.16 18.13
N MET A 143 27.39 23.24 17.42
CA MET A 143 28.63 22.60 17.86
C MET A 143 29.25 23.45 18.96
N GLY A 144 29.32 22.93 20.18
CA GLY A 144 30.08 23.52 21.28
C GLY A 144 31.52 23.00 21.30
N GLU A 145 32.35 23.54 22.17
CA GLU A 145 33.77 23.20 22.22
C GLU A 145 34.04 21.71 22.51
N PHE A 146 33.19 21.09 23.35
CA PHE A 146 33.38 19.68 23.75
C PHE A 146 32.16 18.80 23.40
N GLN A 147 30.99 19.39 23.19
CA GLN A 147 29.74 18.65 22.92
C GLN A 147 28.74 19.50 22.18
N ARG A 148 27.77 18.85 21.51
CA ARG A 148 26.67 19.52 20.84
C ARG A 148 25.68 20.10 21.84
N GLN A 149 25.16 21.29 21.53
CA GLN A 149 24.12 21.97 22.29
C GLN A 149 22.83 21.99 21.46
N ILE A 150 21.69 21.84 22.13
CA ILE A 150 20.36 21.94 21.50
C ILE A 150 19.66 23.17 22.05
N PHE A 151 19.16 23.98 21.16
CA PHE A 151 18.29 25.13 21.47
C PHE A 151 16.92 24.86 20.91
N THR A 152 15.87 25.06 21.70
CA THR A 152 14.48 25.07 21.26
C THR A 152 14.04 26.52 21.16
N VAL A 153 13.87 27.04 19.95
CA VAL A 153 13.60 28.44 19.68
C VAL A 153 12.14 28.62 19.31
N THR A 154 11.38 29.29 20.19
CA THR A 154 9.97 29.57 19.93
C THR A 154 9.78 30.59 18.80
N LYS A 155 8.59 30.64 18.21
CA LYS A 155 8.28 31.55 17.09
C LYS A 155 8.60 33.00 17.44
N GLU A 156 8.33 33.43 18.68
CA GLU A 156 8.55 34.82 19.16
C GLU A 156 10.06 35.11 19.31
N GLN A 157 10.88 34.09 19.52
CA GLN A 157 12.33 34.23 19.70
C GLN A 157 13.13 34.20 18.40
N GLN A 158 12.53 33.69 17.31
CA GLN A 158 13.23 33.44 16.04
C GLN A 158 13.88 34.72 15.47
N SER A 159 13.23 35.89 15.57
CA SER A 159 13.76 37.15 15.06
C SER A 159 14.94 37.71 15.88
N ALA A 160 15.09 37.29 17.13
CA ALA A 160 16.19 37.68 17.99
C ALA A 160 17.32 36.65 18.08
N PHE A 161 17.07 35.43 17.67
CA PHE A 161 18.03 34.33 17.79
C PHE A 161 19.10 34.42 16.68
N LYS A 162 20.35 34.65 17.09
CA LYS A 162 21.50 34.74 16.19
C LYS A 162 22.10 33.36 15.96
N LEU A 163 22.35 33.07 14.68
CA LEU A 163 22.98 31.85 14.22
C LEU A 163 24.51 31.98 14.23
N VAL A 164 25.19 30.89 14.34
CA VAL A 164 26.66 30.82 14.23
C VAL A 164 27.06 29.77 13.18
N ASP A 165 28.29 29.85 12.73
CA ASP A 165 28.81 28.93 11.73
C ASP A 165 28.69 27.48 12.19
N GLY A 166 28.23 26.61 11.28
CA GLY A 166 27.98 25.19 11.54
C GLY A 166 26.71 24.87 12.31
N ASP A 167 25.85 25.84 12.61
CA ASP A 167 24.54 25.56 13.18
C ASP A 167 23.70 24.70 12.21
N SER A 168 22.96 23.74 12.77
CA SER A 168 22.00 22.93 12.05
C SER A 168 20.61 23.14 12.61
N VAL A 169 19.72 23.65 11.79
CA VAL A 169 18.33 23.98 12.11
C VAL A 169 17.43 22.87 11.62
N TYR A 170 16.54 22.39 12.49
CA TYR A 170 15.60 21.34 12.14
C TYR A 170 14.16 21.76 12.49
N VAL A 171 13.29 21.70 11.50
CA VAL A 171 11.86 22.01 11.65
C VAL A 171 11.07 20.70 11.67
N ASP A 172 10.44 20.43 12.80
CA ASP A 172 9.63 19.22 12.97
C ASP A 172 8.30 19.31 12.19
N SER A 173 7.68 18.16 11.97
CA SER A 173 6.29 18.07 11.49
C SER A 173 5.29 18.08 12.65
N ILE A 174 4.05 18.48 12.37
CA ILE A 174 2.93 18.22 13.27
C ILE A 174 2.71 16.71 13.42
N GLN A 175 2.11 16.32 14.53
CA GLN A 175 1.74 14.91 14.74
C GLN A 175 0.76 14.43 13.66
N VAL A 176 1.00 13.24 13.12
CA VAL A 176 0.11 12.58 12.15
C VAL A 176 -1.08 11.96 12.89
N SER A 177 -1.77 12.74 13.71
CA SER A 177 -2.96 12.29 14.44
C SER A 177 -4.05 13.36 14.35
N PHE A 178 -5.29 12.92 14.23
CA PHE A 178 -6.42 13.83 14.25
C PHE A 178 -6.76 14.22 15.69
N ALA A 179 -7.02 15.49 15.91
CA ALA A 179 -7.35 16.01 17.25
C ALA A 179 -8.81 15.76 17.65
N ASN A 180 -9.67 15.41 16.71
CA ASN A 180 -11.13 15.39 16.89
C ASN A 180 -11.78 14.30 16.04
N MET A 181 -11.35 13.04 16.18
CA MET A 181 -11.89 11.97 15.36
C MET A 181 -12.36 10.77 16.19
N ALA A 182 -13.41 10.11 15.72
CA ALA A 182 -13.74 8.72 16.07
C ALA A 182 -13.79 7.88 14.79
N GLU A 183 -13.59 6.60 14.93
CA GLU A 183 -13.64 5.65 13.82
C GLU A 183 -14.79 4.67 14.01
N VAL A 184 -15.49 4.34 12.92
CA VAL A 184 -16.48 3.26 12.90
C VAL A 184 -16.07 2.20 11.90
N ARG A 185 -16.11 0.94 12.32
CA ARG A 185 -15.73 -0.24 11.54
C ARG A 185 -16.83 -1.29 11.53
N GLY A 186 -16.80 -2.16 10.52
CA GLY A 186 -17.70 -3.31 10.41
C GLY A 186 -18.99 -3.02 9.65
N ALA A 187 -20.13 -3.45 10.17
CA ALA A 187 -21.41 -3.53 9.47
C ALA A 187 -22.18 -2.19 9.45
N VAL A 188 -21.56 -1.15 8.89
CA VAL A 188 -22.17 0.15 8.56
C VAL A 188 -21.99 0.43 7.06
N PHE A 189 -22.84 1.30 6.50
CA PHE A 189 -22.74 1.60 5.07
C PHE A 189 -21.47 2.35 4.67
N ARG A 190 -20.95 3.23 5.53
CA ARG A 190 -19.74 4.02 5.31
C ARG A 190 -18.79 3.88 6.50
N PRO A 191 -18.01 2.80 6.60
CA PRO A 191 -16.97 2.69 7.62
C PRO A 191 -15.87 3.72 7.37
N GLY A 192 -15.21 4.18 8.44
CA GLY A 192 -14.11 5.14 8.35
C GLY A 192 -14.03 6.07 9.54
N GLN A 193 -13.28 7.16 9.34
CA GLN A 193 -13.03 8.17 10.35
C GLN A 193 -14.00 9.34 10.19
N PHE A 194 -14.54 9.82 11.30
CA PHE A 194 -15.49 10.91 11.36
C PHE A 194 -15.03 11.96 12.37
N GLN A 195 -15.31 13.22 12.08
CA GLN A 195 -15.14 14.32 12.99
C GLN A 195 -16.16 14.21 14.13
N ILE A 196 -15.71 14.33 15.38
CA ILE A 196 -16.57 14.21 16.58
C ILE A 196 -16.88 15.54 17.28
N ASP A 197 -16.66 16.64 16.64
CA ASP A 197 -17.09 17.97 17.06
C ASP A 197 -18.32 18.42 16.22
N GLY A 198 -19.16 19.27 16.77
CA GLY A 198 -20.41 19.67 16.14
C GLY A 198 -21.53 18.65 16.30
N ASP A 199 -22.05 18.08 15.20
CA ASP A 199 -23.25 17.26 15.22
C ASP A 199 -22.98 15.79 15.63
N ILE A 200 -21.75 15.30 15.55
CA ILE A 200 -21.37 13.92 15.88
C ILE A 200 -20.70 13.90 17.25
N THR A 201 -21.49 13.65 18.28
CA THR A 201 -21.02 13.64 19.68
C THR A 201 -21.29 12.32 20.41
N THR A 202 -22.12 11.44 19.83
CA THR A 202 -22.55 10.18 20.46
C THR A 202 -22.40 9.00 19.50
N VAL A 203 -22.48 7.78 20.04
CA VAL A 203 -22.41 6.55 19.24
C VAL A 203 -23.53 6.50 18.20
N LYS A 204 -24.75 6.90 18.58
CA LYS A 204 -25.89 6.94 17.65
C LYS A 204 -25.65 7.92 16.50
N SER A 205 -25.22 9.15 16.82
CA SER A 205 -24.93 10.14 15.77
C SER A 205 -23.77 9.72 14.84
N LEU A 206 -22.80 8.96 15.36
CA LEU A 206 -21.73 8.38 14.54
C LEU A 206 -22.26 7.32 13.58
N ILE A 207 -23.14 6.43 14.04
CA ILE A 207 -23.79 5.42 13.19
C ILE A 207 -24.63 6.09 12.10
N GLU A 208 -25.40 7.11 12.44
CA GLU A 208 -26.22 7.87 11.50
C GLU A 208 -25.32 8.57 10.43
N ALA A 209 -24.23 9.19 10.87
CA ALA A 209 -23.24 9.80 9.97
C ALA A 209 -22.57 8.78 9.04
N ALA A 210 -22.39 7.55 9.52
CA ALA A 210 -21.88 6.42 8.72
C ALA A 210 -22.94 5.85 7.74
N GLY A 211 -24.10 6.48 7.62
CA GLY A 211 -25.18 6.07 6.72
C GLY A 211 -26.10 5.01 7.30
N GLY A 212 -25.97 4.69 8.59
CA GLY A 212 -26.75 3.66 9.28
C GLY A 212 -26.09 2.28 9.24
N LEU A 213 -26.80 1.33 9.82
CA LEU A 213 -26.41 -0.08 9.93
C LEU A 213 -26.71 -0.83 8.63
N LYS A 214 -25.87 -1.76 8.25
CA LYS A 214 -26.20 -2.76 7.23
C LYS A 214 -27.22 -3.78 7.76
N GLU A 215 -27.89 -4.47 6.85
CA GLU A 215 -28.91 -5.49 7.18
C GLU A 215 -28.32 -6.68 7.96
N ASP A 216 -27.04 -6.94 7.75
CA ASP A 216 -26.29 -8.01 8.42
C ASP A 216 -25.61 -7.57 9.71
N ALA A 217 -25.83 -6.36 10.20
CA ALA A 217 -25.26 -5.89 11.45
C ALA A 217 -25.75 -6.73 12.66
N PHE A 218 -24.81 -7.14 13.52
CA PHE A 218 -25.14 -7.90 14.73
C PHE A 218 -25.86 -7.01 15.74
N PRO A 219 -27.14 -7.26 16.06
CA PRO A 219 -27.99 -6.29 16.76
C PRO A 219 -27.67 -6.17 18.25
N SER A 220 -27.17 -7.26 18.86
CA SER A 220 -27.10 -7.36 20.31
C SER A 220 -25.89 -6.72 20.94
N ARG A 221 -24.79 -6.54 20.18
CA ARG A 221 -23.53 -6.06 20.75
C ARG A 221 -22.58 -5.49 19.73
N ALA A 222 -22.19 -4.23 19.91
CA ALA A 222 -21.00 -3.63 19.33
C ALA A 222 -19.97 -3.33 20.42
N LEU A 223 -18.75 -3.02 20.02
CA LEU A 223 -17.64 -2.70 20.91
C LEU A 223 -17.15 -1.29 20.63
N LEU A 224 -17.24 -0.41 21.63
CA LEU A 224 -16.59 0.89 21.63
C LEU A 224 -15.24 0.77 22.35
N SER A 225 -14.15 0.76 21.60
CA SER A 225 -12.80 0.73 22.14
C SER A 225 -12.31 2.15 22.39
N ARG A 226 -11.89 2.42 23.62
CA ARG A 226 -11.45 3.74 24.11
C ARG A 226 -10.08 3.66 24.72
N THR A 227 -9.21 4.59 24.37
CA THR A 227 -7.90 4.77 25.01
C THR A 227 -8.05 5.70 26.20
N ASN A 228 -7.74 5.21 27.39
CA ASN A 228 -7.75 5.97 28.62
C ASN A 228 -6.54 6.94 28.71
N PRO A 229 -6.58 7.93 29.64
CA PRO A 229 -5.45 8.86 29.84
C PRO A 229 -4.13 8.16 30.23
N ASP A 230 -4.22 7.01 30.92
CA ASP A 230 -3.08 6.17 31.30
C ASP A 230 -2.57 5.27 30.15
N LYS A 231 -3.09 5.43 28.94
CA LYS A 231 -2.80 4.65 27.72
C LYS A 231 -3.30 3.21 27.75
N THR A 232 -4.08 2.81 28.73
CA THR A 232 -4.80 1.53 28.72
C THR A 232 -5.97 1.58 27.75
N LEU A 233 -6.36 0.42 27.20
CA LEU A 233 -7.54 0.27 26.37
C LEU A 233 -8.71 -0.24 27.22
N SER A 234 -9.86 0.35 27.07
CA SER A 234 -11.13 -0.14 27.63
C SER A 234 -12.14 -0.38 26.51
N ASN A 235 -12.91 -1.46 26.65
CA ASN A 235 -13.99 -1.79 25.74
C ASN A 235 -15.33 -1.62 26.44
N LEU A 236 -16.18 -0.78 25.86
CA LEU A 236 -17.58 -0.63 26.29
C LEU A 236 -18.46 -1.42 25.33
N ALA A 237 -19.33 -2.25 25.90
CA ALA A 237 -20.34 -2.99 25.14
C ALA A 237 -21.54 -2.08 24.86
N ILE A 238 -21.91 -1.96 23.58
CA ILE A 238 -23.03 -1.15 23.12
C ILE A 238 -24.15 -2.09 22.63
N ASP A 239 -25.33 -1.99 23.19
CA ASP A 239 -26.52 -2.64 22.64
C ASP A 239 -27.05 -1.82 21.47
N ILE A 240 -26.75 -2.28 20.26
CA ILE A 240 -27.09 -1.57 19.03
C ILE A 240 -28.60 -1.50 18.83
N LYS A 241 -29.31 -2.59 19.10
CA LYS A 241 -30.76 -2.63 18.95
C LYS A 241 -31.45 -1.64 19.92
N GLY A 242 -31.12 -1.74 21.20
CA GLY A 242 -31.64 -0.84 22.21
C GLY A 242 -31.27 0.63 21.96
N LEU A 243 -30.06 0.90 21.44
CA LEU A 243 -29.65 2.24 21.10
C LEU A 243 -30.47 2.84 19.95
N MET A 244 -30.71 2.07 18.90
CA MET A 244 -31.48 2.55 17.74
C MET A 244 -32.97 2.72 18.07
N GLU A 245 -33.54 1.87 18.92
CA GLU A 245 -34.90 1.96 19.42
C GLU A 245 -35.07 3.02 20.52
N GLY A 246 -33.96 3.56 21.05
CA GLY A 246 -33.98 4.58 22.12
C GLY A 246 -34.19 4.02 23.53
N SER A 247 -34.08 2.70 23.72
CA SER A 247 -34.23 2.01 25.03
C SER A 247 -32.90 1.86 25.78
N ALA A 248 -31.75 1.95 25.09
CA ALA A 248 -30.43 1.92 25.70
C ALA A 248 -29.81 3.32 25.79
N GLN A 249 -28.89 3.48 26.74
CA GLN A 249 -28.13 4.73 26.91
C GLN A 249 -27.20 4.98 25.72
N ASP A 250 -27.23 6.20 25.20
CA ASP A 250 -26.29 6.64 24.13
C ASP A 250 -24.98 7.15 24.74
N GLU A 251 -23.86 6.52 24.37
CA GLU A 251 -22.54 6.86 24.88
C GLU A 251 -21.94 8.05 24.16
N THR A 252 -21.36 8.98 24.93
CA THR A 252 -20.63 10.13 24.38
C THR A 252 -19.28 9.69 23.84
N LEU A 253 -18.97 10.11 22.63
CA LEU A 253 -17.69 9.82 21.96
C LEU A 253 -16.55 10.65 22.54
N ARG A 254 -15.36 10.08 22.52
CA ARG A 254 -14.07 10.75 22.82
C ARG A 254 -13.13 10.62 21.64
N ASN A 255 -12.15 11.53 21.60
CA ASN A 255 -11.14 11.48 20.55
C ASN A 255 -10.44 10.13 20.52
N HIS A 256 -10.28 9.59 19.31
CA HIS A 256 -9.73 8.26 18.99
C HIS A 256 -10.57 7.06 19.48
N ASP A 257 -11.83 7.25 19.82
CA ASP A 257 -12.73 6.13 20.02
C ASP A 257 -12.92 5.34 18.72
N VAL A 258 -12.96 4.01 18.83
CA VAL A 258 -13.18 3.10 17.70
C VAL A 258 -14.42 2.26 18.01
N LEU A 259 -15.47 2.48 17.23
CA LEU A 259 -16.70 1.69 17.28
C LEU A 259 -16.61 0.55 16.28
N PHE A 260 -16.62 -0.69 16.77
CA PHE A 260 -16.70 -1.88 15.93
C PHE A 260 -18.09 -2.51 16.03
N ILE A 261 -18.78 -2.57 14.90
CA ILE A 261 -20.10 -3.20 14.76
C ILE A 261 -19.91 -4.48 13.95
N PRO A 262 -19.93 -5.67 14.59
CA PRO A 262 -19.75 -6.91 13.87
C PRO A 262 -20.94 -7.22 12.95
N SER A 263 -20.69 -7.96 11.87
CA SER A 263 -21.72 -8.60 11.08
C SER A 263 -22.23 -9.89 11.78
N LEU A 264 -23.43 -10.32 11.48
CA LEU A 264 -23.96 -11.63 11.85
C LEU A 264 -23.05 -12.80 11.41
N PHE A 265 -22.30 -12.57 10.32
CA PHE A 265 -21.36 -13.55 9.78
C PHE A 265 -20.01 -13.54 10.51
N ASP A 266 -19.64 -12.46 11.19
CA ASP A 266 -18.41 -12.35 11.96
C ASP A 266 -18.51 -13.01 13.34
N VAL A 267 -19.75 -13.13 13.87
CA VAL A 267 -20.02 -13.61 15.25
C VAL A 267 -20.28 -15.11 15.31
N GLY A 268 -20.43 -15.78 14.18
CA GLY A 268 -20.68 -17.21 14.09
C GLY A 268 -19.73 -17.93 13.16
N GLU A 269 -19.59 -19.25 13.36
CA GLU A 269 -18.91 -20.09 12.38
C GLU A 269 -19.67 -20.06 11.05
N ILE A 270 -18.94 -19.95 9.94
CA ILE A 270 -19.53 -20.16 8.62
C ILE A 270 -19.95 -21.62 8.53
N LYS A 271 -21.25 -21.83 8.54
CA LYS A 271 -21.82 -23.17 8.39
C LYS A 271 -21.65 -23.64 6.94
N THR A 272 -21.28 -24.90 6.77
CA THR A 272 -21.07 -25.51 5.45
C THR A 272 -21.74 -26.87 5.37
N PHE A 273 -21.94 -27.35 4.16
CA PHE A 273 -22.09 -28.77 3.83
C PHE A 273 -20.82 -29.26 3.17
N SER A 274 -20.51 -30.54 3.26
CA SER A 274 -19.41 -31.15 2.54
C SER A 274 -19.91 -32.25 1.61
N VAL A 275 -19.46 -32.26 0.36
CA VAL A 275 -19.77 -33.30 -0.62
C VAL A 275 -18.51 -34.03 -1.05
N TYR A 276 -18.52 -35.33 -0.96
CA TYR A 276 -17.40 -36.17 -1.29
C TYR A 276 -17.79 -37.26 -2.29
N GLY A 277 -16.82 -37.75 -3.05
CA GLY A 277 -16.99 -38.88 -3.97
C GLY A 277 -17.30 -38.43 -5.41
N GLU A 278 -18.24 -39.16 -6.05
CA GLU A 278 -18.41 -39.09 -7.51
C GLU A 278 -19.42 -37.99 -7.92
N VAL A 279 -19.07 -36.73 -7.59
CA VAL A 279 -19.69 -35.52 -8.12
C VAL A 279 -18.66 -34.74 -8.95
N LEU A 280 -19.12 -33.81 -9.79
CA LEU A 280 -18.21 -33.05 -10.65
C LEU A 280 -17.28 -32.13 -9.82
N PHE A 281 -17.79 -31.47 -8.80
CA PHE A 281 -17.05 -30.58 -7.94
C PHE A 281 -17.20 -30.95 -6.47
N PRO A 282 -16.43 -31.97 -5.96
CA PRO A 282 -16.43 -32.28 -4.54
C PRO A 282 -15.80 -31.15 -3.72
N GLY A 283 -16.31 -30.92 -2.48
CA GLY A 283 -15.79 -29.89 -1.59
C GLY A 283 -16.83 -29.36 -0.62
N ASP A 284 -16.52 -28.22 -0.02
CA ASP A 284 -17.37 -27.55 0.97
C ASP A 284 -18.24 -26.48 0.30
N TYR A 285 -19.51 -26.50 0.64
CA TYR A 285 -20.53 -25.57 0.14
C TYR A 285 -21.14 -24.79 1.29
N ARG A 286 -21.45 -23.54 1.06
CA ARG A 286 -22.05 -22.70 2.09
C ARG A 286 -23.44 -23.21 2.45
N TYR A 287 -23.70 -23.36 3.76
CA TYR A 287 -25.01 -23.76 4.26
C TYR A 287 -26.09 -22.72 3.92
N ALA A 288 -27.20 -23.20 3.42
CA ALA A 288 -28.45 -22.47 3.29
C ALA A 288 -29.59 -23.29 3.93
N ASP A 289 -30.50 -22.61 4.60
CA ASP A 289 -31.64 -23.26 5.21
C ASP A 289 -32.50 -23.98 4.14
N ASN A 290 -33.09 -25.08 4.53
CA ASN A 290 -34.00 -25.89 3.69
C ASN A 290 -33.36 -26.52 2.44
N THR A 291 -32.04 -26.68 2.41
CA THR A 291 -31.31 -27.36 1.32
C THR A 291 -31.54 -28.86 1.40
N SER A 292 -31.91 -29.46 0.26
CA SER A 292 -32.04 -30.91 0.08
C SER A 292 -30.71 -31.52 -0.40
N ILE A 293 -30.64 -32.87 -0.45
CA ILE A 293 -29.48 -33.60 -1.00
C ILE A 293 -29.36 -33.29 -2.52
N GLU A 294 -30.48 -33.23 -3.21
CA GLU A 294 -30.57 -32.94 -4.65
C GLU A 294 -30.01 -31.51 -4.93
N ASP A 295 -30.39 -30.51 -4.13
CA ASP A 295 -29.90 -29.15 -4.27
C ASP A 295 -28.39 -29.10 -4.10
N LEU A 296 -27.85 -29.83 -3.12
CA LEU A 296 -26.41 -29.86 -2.87
C LEU A 296 -25.65 -30.57 -4.00
N ILE A 297 -26.17 -31.68 -4.51
CA ILE A 297 -25.58 -32.39 -5.67
C ILE A 297 -25.64 -31.49 -6.91
N LEU A 298 -26.73 -30.76 -7.10
CA LEU A 298 -26.85 -29.82 -8.21
C LEU A 298 -25.81 -28.70 -8.11
N GLN A 299 -25.59 -28.15 -6.91
CA GLN A 299 -24.54 -27.15 -6.67
C GLN A 299 -23.13 -27.73 -6.90
N ALA A 300 -22.93 -29.02 -6.62
CA ALA A 300 -21.71 -29.75 -6.90
C ALA A 300 -21.53 -30.11 -8.39
N GLY A 301 -22.39 -29.60 -9.26
CA GLY A 301 -22.32 -29.79 -10.72
C GLY A 301 -22.98 -31.09 -11.22
N GLY A 302 -23.62 -31.87 -10.33
CA GLY A 302 -24.24 -33.13 -10.65
C GLY A 302 -23.30 -34.34 -10.42
N LEU A 303 -23.82 -35.54 -10.78
CA LEU A 303 -23.14 -36.80 -10.63
C LEU A 303 -22.18 -37.08 -11.79
N LYS A 304 -21.06 -37.76 -11.51
CA LYS A 304 -20.21 -38.35 -12.55
C LYS A 304 -20.83 -39.61 -13.09
N GLU A 305 -20.38 -40.03 -14.28
CA GLU A 305 -20.83 -41.25 -14.95
C GLU A 305 -20.65 -42.54 -14.11
N ASP A 306 -19.63 -42.56 -13.26
CA ASP A 306 -19.31 -43.70 -12.38
C ASP A 306 -19.95 -43.62 -10.99
N ALA A 307 -20.83 -42.62 -10.76
CA ALA A 307 -21.55 -42.50 -9.51
C ALA A 307 -22.56 -43.64 -9.30
N SER A 308 -22.70 -44.10 -8.07
CA SER A 308 -23.73 -45.05 -7.66
C SER A 308 -25.04 -44.35 -7.44
N LEU A 309 -26.08 -44.76 -8.15
CA LEU A 309 -27.44 -44.24 -7.95
C LEU A 309 -28.15 -44.90 -6.73
N THR A 310 -27.62 -46.02 -6.23
CA THR A 310 -28.26 -46.78 -5.15
C THR A 310 -27.76 -46.43 -3.76
N LYS A 311 -26.65 -45.66 -3.66
CA LYS A 311 -26.06 -45.40 -2.35
C LYS A 311 -25.45 -44.01 -2.27
N VAL A 312 -26.23 -43.09 -1.69
CA VAL A 312 -25.81 -41.78 -1.23
C VAL A 312 -25.90 -41.77 0.29
N ASP A 313 -24.79 -41.61 0.96
CA ASP A 313 -24.73 -41.59 2.42
C ASP A 313 -24.63 -40.14 2.92
N VAL A 314 -25.50 -39.76 3.87
CA VAL A 314 -25.41 -38.48 4.59
C VAL A 314 -24.95 -38.80 6.01
N VAL A 315 -23.88 -38.17 6.44
CA VAL A 315 -23.34 -38.32 7.79
C VAL A 315 -23.56 -37.03 8.55
N ARG A 316 -24.37 -37.07 9.59
CA ARG A 316 -24.70 -35.99 10.49
C ARG A 316 -24.00 -36.22 11.82
N ARG A 317 -23.11 -35.27 12.20
CA ARG A 317 -22.40 -35.38 13.48
C ARG A 317 -23.34 -35.06 14.65
N ASN A 318 -23.15 -35.75 15.77
CA ASN A 318 -23.87 -35.43 17.00
C ASN A 318 -23.36 -34.11 17.57
N ARG A 319 -24.28 -33.19 17.91
CA ARG A 319 -24.01 -31.82 18.37
C ARG A 319 -24.70 -31.47 19.67
N ASP A 320 -24.60 -32.31 20.63
CA ASP A 320 -25.10 -31.94 21.95
C ASP A 320 -24.14 -30.90 22.59
N LYS A 321 -24.56 -29.65 22.57
CA LYS A 321 -23.80 -28.53 23.16
C LYS A 321 -23.94 -28.46 24.70
N GLU A 322 -24.84 -29.19 25.26
CA GLU A 322 -25.13 -29.25 26.71
C GLU A 322 -24.54 -30.50 27.35
N ALA A 323 -23.99 -31.42 26.53
CA ALA A 323 -23.40 -32.65 27.03
C ALA A 323 -22.19 -32.39 27.94
N VAL A 324 -22.28 -32.89 29.15
CA VAL A 324 -21.19 -32.85 30.15
C VAL A 324 -20.27 -34.05 30.01
N GLU A 325 -20.73 -35.12 29.34
CA GLU A 325 -19.97 -36.34 29.08
C GLU A 325 -19.84 -36.59 27.58
N LYS A 326 -18.79 -37.35 27.18
CA LYS A 326 -18.59 -37.75 25.79
C LYS A 326 -19.69 -38.70 25.35
N SER A 327 -20.42 -38.34 24.32
CA SER A 327 -21.34 -39.28 23.65
C SER A 327 -20.56 -40.46 23.06
N GLN A 328 -21.13 -41.67 23.19
CA GLN A 328 -20.61 -42.88 22.52
C GLN A 328 -20.95 -42.87 21.04
N SER A 329 -22.00 -42.15 20.63
CA SER A 329 -22.35 -41.96 19.21
C SER A 329 -21.65 -40.69 18.68
N LEU A 330 -20.82 -40.87 17.65
CA LEU A 330 -20.10 -39.78 17.02
C LEU A 330 -20.93 -39.10 15.93
N ALA A 331 -21.73 -39.88 15.20
CA ALA A 331 -22.51 -39.42 14.07
C ALA A 331 -23.69 -40.34 13.78
N GLU A 332 -24.69 -39.85 13.09
CA GLU A 332 -25.79 -40.58 12.49
C GLU A 332 -25.57 -40.65 10.99
N THR A 333 -25.90 -41.82 10.41
CA THR A 333 -25.75 -42.05 8.97
C THR A 333 -27.10 -42.36 8.36
N PHE A 334 -27.46 -41.64 7.32
CA PHE A 334 -28.64 -41.85 6.53
C PHE A 334 -28.23 -42.29 5.14
N SER A 335 -28.89 -43.30 4.56
CA SER A 335 -28.58 -43.80 3.23
C SER A 335 -29.80 -43.62 2.31
N PHE A 336 -29.54 -43.10 1.12
CA PHE A 336 -30.56 -42.78 0.14
C PHE A 336 -30.23 -43.40 -1.22
N SER A 337 -31.25 -43.61 -2.04
CA SER A 337 -31.09 -43.91 -3.46
C SER A 337 -31.54 -42.66 -4.25
N ILE A 338 -30.78 -42.35 -5.29
CA ILE A 338 -31.02 -41.21 -6.16
C ILE A 338 -31.33 -41.71 -7.58
N ASN A 339 -32.22 -41.04 -8.29
CA ASN A 339 -32.49 -41.36 -9.70
C ASN A 339 -31.55 -40.57 -10.63
N GLU A 340 -31.56 -40.89 -11.93
CA GLU A 340 -30.76 -40.15 -12.94
C GLU A 340 -31.15 -38.68 -13.07
N ASP A 341 -32.43 -38.35 -12.75
CA ASP A 341 -32.94 -36.99 -12.73
C ASP A 341 -32.63 -36.25 -11.41
N LEU A 342 -31.77 -36.81 -10.55
CA LEU A 342 -31.37 -36.36 -9.22
C LEU A 342 -32.52 -36.40 -8.17
N SER A 343 -33.67 -36.96 -8.48
CA SER A 343 -34.74 -37.10 -7.49
C SER A 343 -34.46 -38.22 -6.47
N ILE A 344 -34.84 -37.99 -5.21
CA ILE A 344 -34.73 -38.93 -4.11
C ILE A 344 -36.15 -39.32 -3.64
N GLN A 345 -36.32 -40.60 -3.28
CA GLN A 345 -37.64 -41.11 -2.88
C GLN A 345 -38.17 -40.52 -1.56
N ASP A 346 -37.29 -40.10 -0.67
CA ASP A 346 -37.65 -39.44 0.60
C ASP A 346 -37.39 -37.94 0.48
N ASN A 347 -38.40 -37.21 -0.02
CA ASN A 347 -38.30 -35.81 -0.40
C ASN A 347 -38.33 -34.81 0.77
N ASP A 348 -38.59 -35.31 2.01
CA ASP A 348 -38.68 -34.44 3.18
C ASP A 348 -37.36 -34.29 3.95
N PHE A 349 -36.31 -35.04 3.58
CA PHE A 349 -35.03 -34.94 4.25
C PHE A 349 -34.35 -33.60 3.93
N ARG A 350 -33.95 -32.86 4.97
CA ARG A 350 -33.22 -31.61 4.83
C ARG A 350 -31.86 -31.72 5.49
N LEU A 351 -30.89 -31.19 4.80
CA LEU A 351 -29.52 -31.12 5.30
C LEU A 351 -29.40 -30.12 6.44
N GLU A 352 -28.67 -30.51 7.46
CA GLU A 352 -28.29 -29.64 8.57
C GLU A 352 -26.85 -29.11 8.38
N PRO A 353 -26.52 -27.98 9.07
CA PRO A 353 -25.16 -27.46 8.96
C PRO A 353 -24.11 -28.52 9.32
N TYR A 354 -23.05 -28.60 8.49
CA TYR A 354 -21.94 -29.54 8.57
C TYR A 354 -22.28 -31.00 8.29
N ASP A 355 -23.42 -31.29 7.68
CA ASP A 355 -23.68 -32.62 7.11
C ASP A 355 -22.65 -32.91 6.00
N GLU A 356 -22.21 -34.15 5.95
CA GLU A 356 -21.29 -34.68 4.96
C GLU A 356 -22.03 -35.65 4.05
N VAL A 357 -22.05 -35.35 2.75
CA VAL A 357 -22.73 -36.18 1.73
C VAL A 357 -21.69 -36.96 0.94
N TYR A 358 -21.81 -38.24 0.92
CA TYR A 358 -20.90 -39.18 0.24
C TYR A 358 -21.59 -39.84 -0.95
N ILE A 359 -21.15 -39.52 -2.15
CA ILE A 359 -21.59 -40.19 -3.39
C ILE A 359 -20.61 -41.31 -3.69
N ARG A 360 -21.07 -42.55 -3.55
CA ARG A 360 -20.21 -43.71 -3.75
C ARG A 360 -20.03 -44.01 -5.24
N ARG A 361 -18.92 -44.64 -5.58
CA ARG A 361 -18.70 -45.14 -6.94
C ARG A 361 -19.53 -46.42 -7.17
N SER A 362 -20.11 -46.54 -8.35
CA SER A 362 -20.84 -47.77 -8.75
C SER A 362 -19.89 -48.96 -8.87
N PRO A 363 -20.13 -50.06 -8.13
CA PRO A 363 -19.31 -51.26 -8.26
C PRO A 363 -19.35 -51.88 -9.65
N GLY A 364 -20.42 -51.63 -10.39
CA GLY A 364 -20.61 -52.13 -11.76
C GLY A 364 -19.91 -51.31 -12.84
N TYR A 365 -19.38 -50.11 -12.48
CA TYR A 365 -18.70 -49.26 -13.45
C TYR A 365 -17.26 -49.71 -13.68
N SER A 366 -16.94 -49.96 -14.93
CA SER A 366 -15.59 -50.36 -15.34
C SER A 366 -15.10 -49.47 -16.46
N VAL A 367 -13.92 -48.90 -16.29
CA VAL A 367 -13.24 -48.17 -17.36
C VAL A 367 -12.73 -49.17 -18.40
N ASN A 368 -12.92 -48.88 -19.66
CA ASN A 368 -12.39 -49.67 -20.77
C ASN A 368 -10.87 -49.82 -20.62
N ARG A 369 -10.43 -51.07 -20.39
CA ARG A 369 -9.00 -51.38 -20.42
C ARG A 369 -8.63 -51.71 -21.86
N ARG A 370 -7.51 -51.20 -22.31
CA ARG A 370 -7.01 -51.41 -23.68
C ARG A 370 -5.69 -52.18 -23.64
N VAL A 371 -5.54 -53.03 -24.64
CA VAL A 371 -4.25 -53.59 -24.99
C VAL A 371 -3.89 -53.14 -26.40
N ILE A 372 -2.61 -53.03 -26.67
CA ILE A 372 -2.10 -52.77 -28.02
C ILE A 372 -1.51 -54.05 -28.55
N VAL A 373 -1.80 -54.38 -29.79
CA VAL A 373 -1.19 -55.51 -30.51
C VAL A 373 -0.47 -54.92 -31.71
N GLU A 374 0.82 -55.17 -31.77
CA GLU A 374 1.71 -54.66 -32.82
C GLU A 374 2.42 -55.82 -33.50
N GLY A 375 2.97 -55.58 -34.67
CA GLY A 375 3.72 -56.54 -35.47
C GLY A 375 2.90 -57.19 -36.58
N GLU A 376 3.36 -58.38 -37.00
CA GLU A 376 2.89 -59.08 -38.17
C GLU A 376 1.58 -59.89 -37.91
N VAL A 377 0.49 -59.11 -37.72
CA VAL A 377 -0.88 -59.66 -37.54
C VAL A 377 -1.83 -58.99 -38.53
N THR A 378 -2.97 -59.56 -38.78
CA THR A 378 -3.94 -59.07 -39.80
C THR A 378 -4.44 -57.67 -39.48
N PHE A 379 -4.76 -57.38 -38.21
CA PHE A 379 -5.26 -56.06 -37.75
C PHE A 379 -4.50 -55.60 -36.52
N PRO A 380 -3.31 -55.01 -36.68
CA PRO A 380 -2.58 -54.42 -35.57
C PRO A 380 -3.31 -53.16 -35.03
N GLY A 381 -3.22 -52.88 -33.72
CA GLY A 381 -3.83 -51.70 -33.13
C GLY A 381 -4.32 -51.91 -31.70
N TYR A 382 -5.17 -50.97 -31.23
CA TYR A 382 -5.72 -51.01 -29.89
C TYR A 382 -6.97 -51.85 -29.81
N TYR A 383 -7.02 -52.74 -28.81
CA TYR A 383 -8.16 -53.58 -28.51
C TYR A 383 -8.63 -53.37 -27.08
N SER A 384 -9.93 -53.07 -26.91
CA SER A 384 -10.53 -53.01 -25.59
C SER A 384 -10.81 -54.40 -25.06
N LEU A 385 -10.49 -54.63 -23.78
CA LEU A 385 -10.85 -55.86 -23.10
C LEU A 385 -12.35 -55.94 -22.87
N ALA A 386 -12.99 -57.04 -23.28
CA ALA A 386 -14.42 -57.24 -23.10
C ALA A 386 -14.75 -57.76 -21.69
N THR A 387 -13.84 -58.48 -21.04
CA THR A 387 -14.01 -59.02 -19.70
C THR A 387 -12.69 -58.90 -18.90
N ASN A 388 -12.80 -58.96 -17.57
CA ASN A 388 -11.61 -58.94 -16.69
C ASN A 388 -10.74 -60.20 -16.80
N ASN A 389 -11.29 -61.32 -17.35
CA ASN A 389 -10.65 -62.61 -17.48
C ASN A 389 -10.32 -62.94 -18.94
N GLU A 390 -10.38 -62.02 -19.86
CA GLU A 390 -10.04 -62.16 -21.26
C GLU A 390 -8.57 -62.62 -21.40
N ARG A 391 -8.34 -63.67 -22.15
CA ARG A 391 -7.01 -64.24 -22.37
C ARG A 391 -6.37 -63.64 -23.61
N LEU A 392 -5.07 -63.80 -23.72
CA LEU A 392 -4.33 -63.39 -24.90
C LEU A 392 -4.85 -64.08 -26.17
N SER A 393 -5.26 -65.35 -26.06
CA SER A 393 -5.90 -66.12 -27.16
C SER A 393 -7.13 -65.45 -27.72
N ASP A 394 -7.97 -64.88 -26.82
CA ASP A 394 -9.24 -64.22 -27.19
C ASP A 394 -8.98 -62.94 -27.93
N ILE A 395 -7.95 -62.21 -27.51
CA ILE A 395 -7.47 -60.99 -28.20
C ILE A 395 -6.89 -61.39 -29.57
N MET A 396 -6.07 -62.43 -29.64
CA MET A 396 -5.47 -62.85 -30.90
C MET A 396 -6.52 -63.31 -31.91
N GLU A 397 -7.60 -63.95 -31.47
CA GLU A 397 -8.72 -64.31 -32.34
C GLU A 397 -9.40 -63.05 -32.95
N ARG A 398 -9.51 -61.95 -32.18
CA ARG A 398 -10.07 -60.64 -32.64
C ARG A 398 -9.11 -59.90 -33.55
N VAL A 399 -7.81 -60.02 -33.34
CA VAL A 399 -6.75 -59.40 -34.16
C VAL A 399 -6.63 -60.06 -35.53
N GLY A 400 -7.14 -61.24 -35.67
CA GLY A 400 -7.03 -62.05 -36.89
C GLY A 400 -5.81 -62.97 -36.87
N GLN A 401 -5.51 -63.53 -38.00
CA GLN A 401 -4.38 -64.50 -38.14
C GLN A 401 -3.04 -63.77 -38.24
N PHE A 402 -1.98 -64.48 -37.95
CA PHE A 402 -0.63 -63.98 -38.24
C PHE A 402 -0.44 -63.80 -39.76
N SER A 403 0.29 -62.79 -40.15
CA SER A 403 0.71 -62.62 -41.55
C SER A 403 1.70 -63.69 -41.97
N SER A 404 1.91 -63.85 -43.28
CA SER A 404 2.89 -64.78 -43.81
C SER A 404 4.34 -64.49 -43.38
N GLU A 405 4.61 -63.34 -42.89
CA GLU A 405 5.94 -62.86 -42.47
C GLU A 405 6.11 -62.91 -40.95
N ALA A 406 5.09 -63.33 -40.22
CA ALA A 406 5.11 -63.37 -38.76
C ALA A 406 6.06 -64.42 -38.21
N TYR A 407 6.75 -64.11 -37.11
CA TYR A 407 7.54 -65.00 -36.33
C TYR A 407 6.92 -65.17 -34.93
N PRO A 408 5.94 -66.09 -34.74
CA PRO A 408 5.17 -66.19 -33.51
C PRO A 408 5.99 -66.57 -32.27
N GLU A 409 7.10 -67.34 -32.44
CA GLU A 409 8.01 -67.70 -31.35
C GLU A 409 8.76 -66.50 -30.75
N GLY A 410 8.85 -65.41 -31.51
CA GLY A 410 9.45 -64.13 -31.07
C GLY A 410 8.47 -63.15 -30.41
N ALA A 411 7.20 -63.51 -30.21
CA ALA A 411 6.21 -62.65 -29.62
C ALA A 411 6.55 -62.31 -28.16
N ARG A 412 6.35 -61.04 -27.78
CA ARG A 412 6.57 -60.56 -26.43
C ARG A 412 5.29 -59.97 -25.86
N LEU A 413 5.04 -60.24 -24.59
CA LEU A 413 3.99 -59.59 -23.81
C LEU A 413 4.66 -58.60 -22.84
N GLU A 414 4.40 -57.32 -23.07
CA GLU A 414 4.85 -56.24 -22.18
C GLU A 414 3.69 -55.81 -21.26
N ARG A 415 3.97 -55.61 -19.98
CA ARG A 415 3.00 -55.21 -18.96
C ARG A 415 3.42 -53.90 -18.27
#